data_888c997d752c1627c4d32c170dff44ce
#
_entry.id   888c997d752c1627c4d32c170dff44ce
#
_cell.length_a   1.000
_cell.length_b   1.000
_cell.length_c   1.000
_cell.angle_alpha   90.00
_cell.angle_beta   90.00
_cell.angle_gamma   90.00
#
_symmetry.space_group_name_H-M   'P 1'
#
loop_
_entity.id
_entity.type
_entity.pdbx_description
1 polymer ?
#
loop_
_entity_poly.entity_id
_entity_poly.type
_entity_poly.pdbx_seq_one_letter_code
_entity_poly.pdbx_strand_id
1 'polypeptide(L)'
;MIKLKIDNKNSFVNGFLSPISKLSENTVVKVRSGELTAITSSNDGTLLVNCVLPQQTDIDETIFLNIPDINRFIKVLSCIEEDNITFNFNNNNLEYKSDNIGFKYHLLADGIIDPPS
;
A
#
# COMPACT_ATOMS: atom_id res chain seq x y z
N MET A 1 -13.57 -4.44 -10.67
CA MET A 1 -12.97 -3.30 -9.96
C MET A 1 -13.16 -3.49 -8.46
N ILE A 2 -12.08 -3.37 -7.70
CA ILE A 2 -12.09 -3.54 -6.25
C ILE A 2 -11.88 -2.20 -5.60
N LYS A 3 -12.67 -1.90 -4.57
CA LYS A 3 -12.52 -0.66 -3.81
C LYS A 3 -11.75 -0.95 -2.53
N LEU A 4 -10.63 -0.26 -2.37
CA LEU A 4 -9.79 -0.35 -1.17
C LEU A 4 -10.04 0.89 -0.32
N LYS A 5 -10.49 0.69 0.90
CA LYS A 5 -10.80 1.78 1.80
C LYS A 5 -9.72 1.90 2.88
N ILE A 6 -9.14 3.08 2.99
CA ILE A 6 -8.16 3.42 4.02
C ILE A 6 -8.84 4.39 4.98
N ASP A 7 -9.10 3.96 6.20
CA ASP A 7 -9.85 4.77 7.18
C ASP A 7 -9.04 5.90 7.76
N ASN A 8 -7.72 5.74 7.84
CA ASN A 8 -6.85 6.75 8.43
C ASN A 8 -5.55 6.83 7.65
N LYS A 9 -5.46 7.85 6.82
CA LYS A 9 -4.28 8.05 5.97
C LYS A 9 -3.01 8.21 6.80
N ASN A 10 -3.07 8.94 7.91
CA ASN A 10 -1.89 9.15 8.75
C ASN A 10 -1.35 7.84 9.32
N SER A 11 -2.22 6.95 9.76
CA SER A 11 -1.78 5.63 10.24
C SER A 11 -1.20 4.80 9.11
N PHE A 12 -1.79 4.87 7.92
CA PHE A 12 -1.31 4.15 6.76
C PHE A 12 0.07 4.65 6.32
N VAL A 13 0.24 5.97 6.22
CA VAL A 13 1.51 6.56 5.78
C VAL A 13 2.57 6.47 6.88
N ASN A 14 2.27 6.96 8.08
CA ASN A 14 3.28 7.10 9.14
C ASN A 14 3.51 5.83 9.93
N GLY A 15 2.48 5.00 10.12
CA GLY A 15 2.58 3.78 10.92
C GLY A 15 2.83 2.53 10.11
N PHE A 16 2.59 2.55 8.80
CA PHE A 16 2.71 1.37 7.95
C PHE A 16 3.76 1.56 6.85
N LEU A 17 3.55 2.53 5.95
CA LEU A 17 4.43 2.71 4.80
C LEU A 17 5.79 3.30 5.17
N SER A 18 5.82 4.30 6.05
CA SER A 18 7.06 4.99 6.40
C SER A 18 8.09 4.06 7.05
N PRO A 19 7.74 3.22 8.03
CA PRO A 19 8.70 2.25 8.56
C PRO A 19 9.24 1.30 7.50
N ILE A 20 8.38 0.84 6.57
CA ILE A 20 8.80 -0.05 5.49
C ILE A 20 9.77 0.66 4.56
N SER A 21 9.53 1.93 4.25
CA SER A 21 10.36 2.70 3.33
C SER A 21 11.80 2.88 3.83
N LYS A 22 12.01 2.79 5.13
CA LYS A 22 13.35 2.88 5.72
C LYS A 22 14.17 1.61 5.53
N LEU A 23 13.52 0.49 5.21
CA LEU A 23 14.17 -0.79 5.03
C LEU A 23 14.30 -1.17 3.56
N SER A 24 13.36 -0.76 2.72
CA SER A 24 13.31 -1.16 1.32
C SER A 24 12.66 -0.09 0.46
N GLU A 25 13.01 -0.05 -0.82
CA GLU A 25 12.43 0.88 -1.78
C GLU A 25 11.09 0.37 -2.31
N ASN A 26 10.87 -0.94 -2.26
CA ASN A 26 9.64 -1.56 -2.76
C ASN A 26 9.11 -2.57 -1.76
N THR A 27 7.84 -2.92 -1.91
CA THR A 27 7.21 -3.91 -1.05
C THR A 27 5.97 -4.48 -1.70
N VAL A 28 5.52 -5.62 -1.17
CA VAL A 28 4.24 -6.22 -1.52
C VAL A 28 3.32 -6.10 -0.32
N VAL A 29 2.19 -5.42 -0.50
CA VAL A 29 1.17 -5.29 0.54
C VAL A 29 0.05 -6.28 0.25
N LYS A 30 -0.18 -7.19 1.18
CA LYS A 30 -1.27 -8.14 1.10
C LYS A 30 -2.51 -7.51 1.72
N VAL A 31 -3.57 -7.40 0.92
CA VAL A 31 -4.83 -6.81 1.36
C VAL A 31 -5.87 -7.90 1.51
N ARG A 32 -6.40 -8.04 2.72
CA ARG A 32 -7.50 -8.95 3.02
C ARG A 32 -8.61 -8.16 3.69
N SER A 33 -9.80 -8.75 3.76
CA SER A 33 -10.88 -8.11 4.49
C SER A 33 -10.46 -7.90 5.93
N GLY A 34 -10.48 -6.65 6.36
CA GLY A 34 -10.15 -6.27 7.74
C GLY A 34 -8.70 -5.92 8.00
N GLU A 35 -7.76 -6.16 7.08
CA GLU A 35 -6.36 -5.82 7.36
C GLU A 35 -5.47 -5.68 6.14
N LEU A 36 -4.41 -4.89 6.32
CA LEU A 36 -3.28 -4.79 5.39
C LEU A 36 -2.06 -5.39 6.07
N THR A 37 -1.29 -6.19 5.35
CA THR A 37 -0.09 -6.84 5.90
C THR A 37 1.06 -6.68 4.92
N ALA A 38 2.26 -6.38 5.42
CA ALA A 38 3.47 -6.36 4.61
C ALA A 38 4.62 -6.96 5.41
N ILE A 39 5.42 -7.81 4.76
CA ILE A 39 6.64 -8.35 5.32
C ILE A 39 7.79 -7.81 4.49
N THR A 40 8.74 -7.14 5.12
CA THR A 40 9.85 -6.49 4.44
C THR A 40 11.15 -6.83 5.14
N SER A 41 12.18 -7.13 4.38
CA SER A 41 13.52 -7.36 4.92
C SER A 41 14.43 -6.19 4.55
N SER A 42 15.46 -5.95 5.39
CA SER A 42 16.50 -4.99 5.07
C SER A 42 17.32 -5.50 3.88
N ASN A 43 18.07 -4.60 3.24
CA ASN A 43 18.85 -4.94 2.05
C ASN A 43 19.90 -6.00 2.30
N ASP A 44 20.43 -6.07 3.52
CA ASP A 44 21.45 -7.06 3.90
C ASP A 44 20.84 -8.35 4.45
N GLY A 45 19.52 -8.42 4.56
CA GLY A 45 18.83 -9.62 5.03
C GLY A 45 18.88 -9.85 6.53
N THR A 46 19.44 -8.93 7.30
CA THR A 46 19.61 -9.13 8.75
C THR A 46 18.36 -8.78 9.55
N LEU A 47 17.45 -8.00 8.97
CA LEU A 47 16.25 -7.53 9.67
C LEU A 47 15.02 -7.84 8.84
N LEU A 48 14.05 -8.47 9.48
CA LEU A 48 12.74 -8.76 8.88
C LEU A 48 11.68 -8.04 9.69
N VAL A 49 10.86 -7.23 9.01
CA VAL A 49 9.79 -6.47 9.66
C VAL A 49 8.45 -6.90 9.09
N ASN A 50 7.52 -7.21 10.00
CA ASN A 50 6.15 -7.53 9.65
C ASN A 50 5.25 -6.40 10.14
N CYS A 51 4.59 -5.74 9.21
CA CYS A 51 3.67 -4.64 9.52
C CYS A 51 2.24 -5.08 9.26
N VAL A 52 1.36 -4.84 10.24
CA VAL A 52 -0.06 -5.15 10.11
C VAL A 52 -0.84 -3.89 10.44
N LEU A 53 -1.77 -3.52 9.57
CA LEU A 53 -2.64 -2.37 9.78
C LEU A 53 -4.09 -2.81 9.64
N PRO A 54 -4.87 -2.82 10.74
CA PRO A 54 -6.31 -3.12 10.65
C PRO A 54 -7.02 -2.01 9.86
N GLN A 55 -7.92 -2.42 8.94
CA GLN A 55 -8.71 -1.49 8.14
C GLN A 55 -10.11 -2.05 7.95
N GLN A 56 -11.07 -1.16 7.78
CA GLN A 56 -12.44 -1.56 7.49
C GLN A 56 -12.65 -1.75 5.97
N THR A 57 -11.77 -2.52 5.36
CA THR A 57 -11.87 -2.86 3.96
C THR A 57 -12.68 -4.15 3.82
N ASP A 58 -13.73 -4.10 3.02
CA ASP A 58 -14.58 -5.25 2.76
C ASP A 58 -14.36 -5.71 1.32
N ILE A 59 -13.56 -6.75 1.16
CA ILE A 59 -13.25 -7.32 -0.15
C ILE A 59 -13.47 -8.81 -0.12
N ASP A 60 -13.88 -9.37 -1.26
CA ASP A 60 -14.21 -10.78 -1.37
C ASP A 60 -12.99 -11.67 -1.60
N GLU A 61 -11.88 -11.08 -2.00
CA GLU A 61 -10.67 -11.84 -2.32
C GLU A 61 -9.43 -11.15 -1.78
N THR A 62 -8.38 -11.92 -1.59
CA THR A 62 -7.08 -11.38 -1.21
C THR A 62 -6.42 -10.77 -2.45
N ILE A 63 -5.92 -9.54 -2.32
CA ILE A 63 -5.18 -8.89 -3.40
C ILE A 63 -3.79 -8.49 -2.91
N PHE A 64 -2.87 -8.34 -3.87
CA PHE A 64 -1.49 -7.96 -3.58
C PHE A 64 -1.18 -6.66 -4.29
N LEU A 65 -0.69 -5.68 -3.53
CA LEU A 65 -0.24 -4.41 -4.07
C LEU A 65 1.28 -4.43 -4.19
N ASN A 66 1.77 -4.53 -5.41
CA ASN A 66 3.20 -4.62 -5.69
C ASN A 66 3.74 -3.21 -5.92
N ILE A 67 4.14 -2.55 -4.83
CA ILE A 67 4.52 -1.15 -4.84
C ILE A 67 5.99 -1.01 -5.25
N PRO A 68 6.28 -0.40 -6.42
CA PRO A 68 7.65 -0.31 -6.94
C PRO A 68 8.51 0.74 -6.23
N ASP A 69 7.89 1.81 -5.71
CA ASP A 69 8.60 2.91 -5.09
C ASP A 69 7.76 3.47 -3.95
N ILE A 70 8.05 3.01 -2.72
CA ILE A 70 7.26 3.37 -1.54
C ILE A 70 7.35 4.87 -1.26
N ASN A 71 8.52 5.47 -1.42
CA ASN A 71 8.70 6.90 -1.15
C ASN A 71 7.87 7.76 -2.09
N ARG A 72 7.81 7.38 -3.36
CA ARG A 72 6.96 8.09 -4.32
C ARG A 72 5.48 7.93 -3.97
N PHE A 73 5.09 6.73 -3.57
CA PHE A 73 3.72 6.47 -3.17
C PHE A 73 3.33 7.32 -1.95
N ILE A 74 4.22 7.42 -0.96
CA ILE A 74 4.00 8.27 0.21
C ILE A 74 3.83 9.74 -0.21
N LYS A 75 4.66 10.22 -1.13
CA LYS A 75 4.57 11.60 -1.62
C LYS A 75 3.24 11.87 -2.30
N VAL A 76 2.76 10.92 -3.09
CA VAL A 76 1.46 11.04 -3.75
C VAL A 76 0.34 11.09 -2.71
N LEU A 77 0.38 10.22 -1.72
CA LEU A 77 -0.62 10.21 -0.65
C LEU A 77 -0.61 11.50 0.16
N SER A 78 0.55 12.12 0.31
CA SER A 78 0.68 13.39 1.03
C SER A 78 -0.06 14.53 0.35
N CYS A 79 -0.38 14.40 -0.93
CA CYS A 79 -1.16 15.40 -1.66
C CYS A 79 -2.66 15.29 -1.36
N ILE A 80 -3.09 14.22 -0.73
CA ILE A 80 -4.50 14.02 -0.37
C ILE A 80 -4.71 14.61 1.02
N GLU A 81 -5.66 15.52 1.16
CA GLU A 81 -5.95 16.18 2.43
C GLU A 81 -6.88 15.36 3.33
N GLU A 82 -7.66 14.47 2.74
CA GLU A 82 -8.64 13.68 3.48
C GLU A 82 -7.98 12.53 4.22
N ASP A 83 -8.48 12.20 5.42
CA ASP A 83 -7.99 11.06 6.18
C ASP A 83 -8.58 9.74 5.71
N ASN A 84 -9.81 9.77 5.20
CA ASN A 84 -10.47 8.59 4.64
C ASN A 84 -10.28 8.60 3.14
N ILE A 85 -9.66 7.52 2.61
CA ILE A 85 -9.34 7.41 1.19
C ILE A 85 -9.96 6.14 0.66
N THR A 86 -10.57 6.22 -0.53
CA THR A 86 -11.02 5.04 -1.25
C THR A 86 -10.29 4.97 -2.59
N PHE A 87 -9.52 3.91 -2.78
CA PHE A 87 -8.87 3.64 -4.05
C PHE A 87 -9.67 2.65 -4.86
N ASN A 88 -9.63 2.82 -6.17
CA ASN A 88 -10.12 1.80 -7.10
C ASN A 88 -8.93 1.00 -7.61
N PHE A 89 -8.94 -0.30 -7.35
CA PHE A 89 -7.90 -1.22 -7.82
C PHE A 89 -8.39 -1.93 -9.07
N ASN A 90 -7.65 -1.81 -10.15
CA ASN A 90 -8.01 -2.42 -11.43
C ASN A 90 -6.75 -2.64 -12.27
N ASN A 91 -6.49 -3.88 -12.69
CA ASN A 91 -5.39 -4.22 -13.59
C ASN A 91 -4.03 -3.68 -13.13
N ASN A 92 -3.69 -3.88 -11.85
CA ASN A 92 -2.44 -3.42 -11.25
C ASN A 92 -2.32 -1.90 -11.19
N ASN A 93 -3.44 -1.19 -11.17
CA ASN A 93 -3.47 0.25 -10.97
C ASN A 93 -4.28 0.59 -9.73
N LEU A 94 -3.79 1.56 -8.97
CA LEU A 94 -4.57 2.20 -7.92
C LEU A 94 -4.98 3.58 -8.43
N GLU A 95 -6.28 3.83 -8.45
CA GLU A 95 -6.82 5.10 -8.87
C GLU A 95 -7.50 5.81 -7.71
N TYR A 96 -7.23 7.10 -7.60
CA TYR A 96 -7.88 7.96 -6.64
C TYR A 96 -8.41 9.20 -7.37
N LYS A 97 -9.61 9.61 -7.01
CA LYS A 97 -10.21 10.80 -7.62
C LYS A 97 -11.05 11.54 -6.60
N SER A 98 -10.82 12.83 -6.47
CA SER A 98 -11.64 13.74 -5.69
C SER A 98 -11.95 14.95 -6.54
N ASP A 99 -12.64 15.96 -5.95
CA ASP A 99 -13.01 17.17 -6.68
C ASP A 99 -11.78 17.97 -7.13
N ASN A 100 -10.68 17.90 -6.39
CA ASN A 100 -9.51 18.74 -6.61
C ASN A 100 -8.30 17.98 -7.13
N ILE A 101 -8.24 16.66 -6.96
CA ILE A 101 -7.06 15.90 -7.32
C ILE A 101 -7.46 14.49 -7.76
N GLY A 102 -6.75 14.00 -8.76
CA GLY A 102 -6.89 12.62 -9.20
C GLY A 102 -5.55 12.07 -9.63
N PHE A 103 -5.31 10.79 -9.38
CA PHE A 103 -4.09 10.14 -9.85
C PHE A 103 -4.35 8.67 -10.12
N LYS A 104 -3.45 8.10 -10.91
CA LYS A 104 -3.39 6.67 -11.17
C LYS A 104 -1.96 6.21 -10.87
N TYR A 105 -1.82 5.29 -9.95
CA TYR A 105 -0.52 4.75 -9.57
C TYR A 105 -0.38 3.35 -10.15
N HIS A 106 0.65 3.15 -10.96
CA HIS A 106 0.89 1.86 -11.61
C HIS A 106 1.70 0.95 -10.69
N LEU A 107 1.13 -0.22 -10.40
CA LEU A 107 1.79 -1.24 -9.61
C LEU A 107 2.54 -2.20 -10.54
N LEU A 108 3.51 -2.91 -10.00
CA LEU A 108 4.19 -3.96 -10.75
C LEU A 108 3.30 -5.20 -10.84
N ALA A 109 3.55 -6.04 -11.85
CA ALA A 109 2.84 -7.30 -11.97
C ALA A 109 3.23 -8.24 -10.83
N ASP A 110 2.32 -9.17 -10.50
CA ASP A 110 2.59 -10.16 -9.47
C ASP A 110 3.83 -10.97 -9.81
N GLY A 111 4.66 -11.23 -8.80
CA GLY A 111 5.87 -12.01 -8.96
C GLY A 111 7.12 -11.21 -9.34
N ILE A 112 6.99 -9.92 -9.70
CA ILE A 112 8.13 -9.06 -9.98
C ILE A 112 8.88 -8.72 -8.69
N ILE A 113 8.14 -8.42 -7.63
CA ILE A 113 8.72 -8.22 -6.29
C ILE A 113 8.61 -9.53 -5.54
N ASP A 114 9.73 -10.00 -5.02
CA ASP A 114 9.81 -11.28 -4.32
C ASP A 114 9.76 -11.01 -2.82
N PRO A 115 8.59 -11.23 -2.15
CA PRO A 115 8.50 -10.93 -0.73
C PRO A 115 9.32 -11.93 0.08
N PRO A 116 9.90 -11.51 1.21
CA PRO A 116 10.62 -12.40 2.09
C PRO A 116 9.67 -13.43 2.70
N SER A 117 10.14 -14.63 2.82
CA SER A 117 9.36 -15.75 3.39
C SER A 117 9.64 -15.96 4.85
#